data_5afd31735d03610bf35931dd33e2b6f0
#
_entry.id   5afd31735d03610bf35931dd33e2b6f0
#
_cell.length_a   1.000
_cell.length_b   1.000
_cell.length_c   1.000
_cell.angle_alpha   90.00
_cell.angle_beta   90.00
_cell.angle_gamma   90.00
#
_symmetry.space_group_name_H-M   'P 1'
#
loop_
_entity.id
_entity.type
_entity.pdbx_description
1 polymer ?
#
loop_
_entity_poly.entity_id
_entity_poly.type
_entity_poly.pdbx_seq_one_letter_code
_entity_poly.pdbx_strand_id
1 'polypeptide(L)' 'TKKNLELEYVYNELFDKMVELVLRYNEPQIVASTMMAQAMRLYKTVFKHPGEFEEVMNTIMKRSESIEPFNHKTLH' A
#
# COMPACT_ATOMS: atom_id res chain seq x y z
N THR A 1 -1.16 -20.58 -6.10
CA THR A 1 -2.32 -20.85 -5.25
C THR A 1 -3.39 -19.77 -5.43
N LYS A 2 -4.61 -20.09 -5.00
CA LYS A 2 -5.72 -19.14 -5.09
C LYS A 2 -5.42 -17.83 -4.35
N LYS A 3 -4.80 -17.92 -3.16
CA LYS A 3 -4.42 -16.74 -2.38
C LYS A 3 -3.39 -15.88 -3.09
N ASN A 4 -2.45 -16.50 -3.78
CA ASN A 4 -1.44 -15.75 -4.52
C ASN A 4 -2.04 -15.00 -5.69
N LEU A 5 -3.02 -15.60 -6.38
CA LEU A 5 -3.74 -14.97 -7.46
C LEU A 5 -4.57 -13.79 -6.95
N GLU A 6 -5.24 -13.96 -5.80
CA GLU A 6 -6.00 -12.87 -5.18
C GLU A 6 -5.12 -11.68 -4.82
N LEU A 7 -3.94 -11.95 -4.24
CA LEU A 7 -2.97 -10.91 -3.92
C LEU A 7 -2.55 -10.15 -5.16
N GLU A 8 -2.30 -10.88 -6.25
CA GLU A 8 -1.90 -10.27 -7.51
C GLU A 8 -2.98 -9.38 -8.09
N TYR A 9 -4.24 -9.84 -8.06
CA TYR A 9 -5.37 -9.02 -8.53
C TYR A 9 -5.54 -7.77 -7.68
N VAL A 10 -5.49 -7.90 -6.37
CA VAL A 10 -5.61 -6.74 -5.47
C VAL A 10 -4.47 -5.76 -5.71
N TYR A 11 -3.25 -6.27 -5.83
CA TYR A 11 -2.10 -5.42 -6.11
C TYR A 11 -2.29 -4.64 -7.39
N ASN A 12 -2.70 -5.33 -8.45
CA ASN A 12 -2.83 -4.70 -9.76
C ASN A 12 -3.94 -3.65 -9.78
N GLU A 13 -5.08 -3.93 -9.16
CA GLU A 13 -6.17 -2.96 -9.10
C GLU A 13 -5.79 -1.73 -8.28
N LEU A 14 -5.14 -1.92 -7.15
CA LEU A 14 -4.67 -0.80 -6.33
C LEU A 14 -3.61 0.00 -7.06
N PHE A 15 -2.70 -0.69 -7.76
CA PHE A 15 -1.66 -0.03 -8.54
C PHE A 15 -2.27 0.84 -9.64
N ASP A 16 -3.22 0.30 -10.40
CA ASP A 16 -3.86 1.03 -11.48
C ASP A 16 -4.55 2.29 -10.96
N LYS A 17 -5.26 2.16 -9.83
CA LYS A 17 -5.95 3.31 -9.23
C LYS A 17 -4.95 4.34 -8.70
N MET A 18 -3.87 3.87 -8.09
CA MET A 18 -2.81 4.75 -7.61
C MET A 18 -2.23 5.58 -8.75
N VAL A 19 -1.87 4.92 -9.86
CA VAL A 19 -1.32 5.61 -11.02
C VAL A 19 -2.31 6.62 -11.58
N GLU A 20 -3.58 6.24 -11.70
CA GLU A 20 -4.64 7.15 -12.15
C GLU A 20 -4.69 8.42 -11.31
N LEU A 21 -4.67 8.25 -9.98
CA LEU A 21 -4.76 9.39 -9.07
C LEU A 21 -3.51 10.27 -9.11
N VAL A 22 -2.34 9.65 -9.22
CA VAL A 22 -1.09 10.40 -9.33
C VAL A 22 -1.08 11.24 -10.60
N LEU A 23 -1.52 10.66 -11.72
CA LEU A 23 -1.56 11.38 -12.99
C LEU A 23 -2.62 12.47 -13.00
N ARG A 24 -3.76 12.21 -12.36
CA ARG A 24 -4.86 13.19 -12.34
C ARG A 24 -4.53 14.41 -11.50
N TYR A 25 -3.97 14.21 -10.32
CA TYR A 25 -3.73 15.29 -9.37
C TYR A 25 -2.30 15.78 -9.35
N ASN A 26 -1.38 15.04 -9.95
CA ASN A 26 0.05 15.36 -9.99
C ASN A 26 0.65 15.60 -8.60
N GLU A 27 0.20 14.84 -7.62
CA GLU A 27 0.68 14.92 -6.24
C GLU A 27 0.90 13.53 -5.65
N PRO A 28 2.00 12.85 -6.07
CA PRO A 28 2.23 11.47 -5.66
C PRO A 28 2.38 11.31 -4.14
N GLN A 29 2.93 12.31 -3.46
CA GLN A 29 3.12 12.25 -2.02
C GLN A 29 1.79 12.24 -1.27
N ILE A 30 0.82 13.03 -1.74
CA ILE A 30 -0.50 13.05 -1.13
C ILE A 30 -1.20 11.71 -1.35
N VAL A 31 -1.07 11.16 -2.55
CA VAL A 31 -1.66 9.85 -2.86
C VAL A 31 -1.06 8.78 -1.94
N ALA A 32 0.27 8.75 -1.81
CA ALA A 32 0.94 7.77 -0.96
C ALA A 32 0.53 7.92 0.50
N SER A 33 0.49 9.14 1.02
CA SER A 33 0.11 9.40 2.42
C SER A 33 -1.33 8.98 2.69
N THR A 34 -2.22 9.24 1.74
CA THR A 34 -3.63 8.87 1.88
C THR A 34 -3.78 7.35 1.85
N MET A 35 -3.07 6.66 0.97
CA MET A 35 -3.08 5.21 0.91
C MET A 35 -2.61 4.60 2.22
N MET A 36 -1.52 5.13 2.79
CA MET A 36 -1.02 4.65 4.07
C MET A 36 -2.03 4.85 5.19
N ALA A 37 -2.66 6.02 5.24
CA ALA A 37 -3.66 6.30 6.27
C ALA A 37 -4.85 5.35 6.17
N GLN A 38 -5.32 5.08 4.96
CA GLN A 38 -6.44 4.15 4.77
C GLN A 38 -6.04 2.72 5.10
N ALA A 39 -4.83 2.31 4.74
CA ALA A 39 -4.35 0.98 5.08
C ALA A 39 -4.28 0.78 6.59
N MET A 40 -3.78 1.77 7.31
CA MET A 40 -3.70 1.71 8.76
C MET A 40 -5.09 1.63 9.40
N ARG A 41 -6.04 2.40 8.88
CA ARG A 41 -7.43 2.33 9.36
C ARG A 41 -8.03 0.95 9.14
N LEU A 42 -7.77 0.36 7.98
CA LEU A 42 -8.29 -0.97 7.67
C LEU A 42 -7.70 -2.01 8.62
N TYR A 43 -6.39 -1.97 8.88
CA TYR A 43 -5.77 -2.86 9.85
C TYR A 43 -6.42 -2.73 11.22
N LYS A 44 -6.62 -1.50 11.69
CA LYS A 44 -7.25 -1.28 13.00
C LYS A 44 -8.70 -1.74 13.04
N THR A 45 -9.36 -1.73 11.89
CA THR A 45 -10.73 -2.22 11.77
C THR A 45 -10.81 -3.74 11.93
N VAL A 46 -9.86 -4.47 11.31
CA VAL A 46 -9.92 -5.93 11.27
C VAL A 46 -9.18 -6.62 12.41
N PHE A 47 -8.18 -5.97 13.01
CA PHE A 47 -7.46 -6.55 14.13
C PHE A 47 -8.24 -6.37 15.43
N LYS A 48 -8.35 -7.45 16.19
CA LYS A 48 -9.10 -7.46 17.44
C LYS A 48 -8.25 -7.15 18.66
N HIS A 49 -6.94 -7.32 18.55
CA HIS A 49 -6.00 -7.10 19.64
C HIS A 49 -5.05 -5.96 19.30
N PRO A 50 -4.85 -5.00 20.23
CA PRO A 50 -4.00 -3.82 19.94
C PRO A 50 -2.57 -4.17 19.51
N GLY A 51 -2.01 -5.24 20.09
CA GLY A 51 -0.64 -5.64 19.74
C GLY A 51 -0.47 -6.10 18.29
N GLU A 52 -1.52 -6.58 17.66
CA GLU A 52 -1.46 -7.04 16.28
C GLU A 52 -1.11 -5.91 15.32
N PHE A 53 -1.69 -4.73 15.54
CA PHE A 53 -1.41 -3.57 14.69
C PHE A 53 0.07 -3.16 14.80
N GLU A 54 0.58 -3.04 16.02
CA GLU A 54 1.98 -2.68 16.22
C GLU A 54 2.93 -3.69 15.60
N GLU A 55 2.62 -4.97 15.76
CA GLU A 55 3.43 -6.04 15.20
C GLU A 55 3.49 -5.96 13.67
N VAL A 56 2.35 -5.72 13.02
CA VAL A 56 2.31 -5.59 11.56
C VAL A 56 3.08 -4.36 11.11
N MET A 57 2.92 -3.23 11.80
CA MET A 57 3.65 -2.01 11.45
C MET A 57 5.15 -2.22 11.56
N ASN A 58 5.60 -2.87 12.62
CA ASN A 58 7.02 -3.18 12.81
C ASN A 58 7.55 -4.09 11.70
N THR A 59 6.77 -5.10 11.32
CA THR A 59 7.15 -6.01 10.26
C THR A 59 7.27 -5.28 8.92
N ILE A 60 6.31 -4.42 8.62
CA ILE A 60 6.31 -3.63 7.38
C ILE A 60 7.54 -2.71 7.35
N MET A 61 7.84 -2.04 8.45
CA MET A 61 9.00 -1.16 8.51
C MET A 61 10.31 -1.91 8.32
N LYS A 62 10.43 -3.09 8.91
CA LYS A 62 11.63 -3.92 8.70
C LYS A 62 11.81 -4.33 7.25
N ARG A 63 10.71 -4.64 6.56
CA ARG A 63 10.76 -5.05 5.16
C ARG A 63 10.91 -3.88 4.21
N SER A 64 10.70 -2.65 4.69
CA SER A 64 10.75 -1.48 3.83
C SER A 64 12.13 -1.26 3.20
N GLU A 65 13.18 -1.76 3.83
CA GLU A 65 14.53 -1.64 3.30
C GLU A 65 14.71 -2.35 1.95
N SER A 66 13.91 -3.39 1.70
CA SER A 66 13.99 -4.14 0.44
C SER A 66 13.06 -3.60 -0.64
N ILE A 67 12.26 -2.57 -0.33
CA ILE A 67 11.32 -1.99 -1.30
C ILE A 67 12.07 -1.07 -2.24
N GLU A 68 11.96 -1.36 -3.52
CA GLU A 68 12.54 -0.53 -4.58
C GLU A 68 11.56 0.53 -5.04
N PRO A 69 12.00 1.77 -5.28
CA PRO A 69 11.11 2.78 -5.85
C PRO A 69 10.63 2.37 -7.24
N PHE A 70 9.47 2.88 -7.62
CA PHE A 70 9.02 2.72 -9.00
C PHE A 70 9.98 3.41 -9.95
N ASN A 71 10.10 2.86 -11.16
CA ASN A 71 10.81 3.52 -12.24
C ASN A 71 10.12 4.87 -12.50
N HIS A 72 10.91 5.91 -12.67
CA HIS A 72 10.40 7.27 -12.89
C HIS A 72 9.39 7.32 -14.04
N LYS A 73 9.57 6.50 -15.07
CA LYS A 73 8.67 6.44 -16.21
C LYS A 73 7.29 5.89 -15.87
N THR A 74 7.17 5.10 -14.81
CA THR A 74 5.89 4.51 -14.40
C THR A 74 4.88 5.57 -13.98
N LEU A 75 5.35 6.67 -13.37
CA LEU A 75 4.50 7.72 -12.82
C LEU A 75 4.44 8.96 -13.71
N HIS A 76 5.04 8.89 -14.87
CA HIS A 76 5.04 9.94 -15.87
C HIS A 76 4.69 9.37 -17.24
#